data_044baee216ce4a1bb224a2ea4bcaf834
#
_entry.id   044baee216ce4a1bb224a2ea4bcaf834
#
_cell.length_a   1.000
_cell.length_b   1.000
_cell.length_c   1.000
_cell.angle_alpha   90.00
_cell.angle_beta   90.00
_cell.angle_gamma   90.00
#
_symmetry.space_group_name_H-M   'P 1'
#
loop_
_entity.id
_entity.type
_entity.pdbx_description
1 polymer ?
#
loop_
_entity_poly.entity_id
_entity_poly.type
_entity_poly.pdbx_seq_one_letter_code
_entity_poly.pdbx_strand_id
1 'polypeptide(L)'
;MTAPTTPRKDPITMTRRTVLQAAAGAATAGATSLIPGLQAAVYAAGSDKPEKEEVRIGFIPLTDCASVVMASVLGFDKKYGVKIIPSKEASWAGVRDKLVNGELDMAHVLYGLVYGVHLGIGGPKKDMAVLMTLNNNGQAITLSKKLADEGAVDGASLAKVMASEKREYTFAQTFPTGTHAMWLYYWLASVGINPMKDAKVITVPPPQMVANMRVGNMDGYCVGEPWGHRAIVDGIGVTAVTTQDIWKDHPEKVLGTTGEFVKKYPNTARAVMMAVLEASQWIDAGLQNKMKMADTIADKAYVNTGVDAINQRILGRYQNGLGKTWDDPNHMKFFNDGAVNYPYLSDGMWFLTQHKRWGLLKDHPDYLGVAKQINQTELYKQVASAMKISVPKSDLRSSKLIDGVVWDGKDPAKYADGFKVKV
;
A
#
# COMPACT_ATOMS: atom_id res chain seq x y z
N MET A 1 -58.88 26.40 -67.90
CA MET A 1 -57.59 26.62 -67.20
C MET A 1 -57.54 25.62 -66.09
N THR A 2 -56.82 24.52 -66.31
CA THR A 2 -56.74 23.36 -65.44
C THR A 2 -55.42 23.47 -64.65
N ALA A 3 -55.52 23.41 -63.28
CA ALA A 3 -54.35 23.39 -62.39
C ALA A 3 -53.71 22.00 -62.37
N PRO A 4 -52.38 21.90 -62.25
CA PRO A 4 -51.68 20.59 -62.20
C PRO A 4 -51.77 19.93 -60.83
N THR A 5 -52.07 18.64 -60.84
CA THR A 5 -52.08 17.73 -59.68
C THR A 5 -50.65 17.29 -59.35
N THR A 6 -50.22 17.51 -58.12
CA THR A 6 -49.03 16.95 -57.54
C THR A 6 -49.17 15.47 -57.19
N PRO A 7 -48.18 14.60 -57.42
CA PRO A 7 -48.27 13.19 -57.05
C PRO A 7 -48.04 12.98 -55.56
N ARG A 8 -48.92 12.18 -54.92
CA ARG A 8 -48.78 11.66 -53.59
C ARG A 8 -47.57 10.71 -53.50
N LYS A 9 -46.70 10.98 -52.56
CA LYS A 9 -45.65 10.01 -52.17
C LYS A 9 -46.27 8.96 -51.29
N ASP A 10 -46.11 7.68 -51.64
CA ASP A 10 -46.50 6.53 -50.84
C ASP A 10 -45.67 6.46 -49.58
N PRO A 11 -46.21 6.00 -48.43
CA PRO A 11 -45.47 5.84 -47.19
C PRO A 11 -44.50 4.66 -47.33
N ILE A 12 -43.22 4.91 -47.01
CA ILE A 12 -42.16 3.90 -46.94
C ILE A 12 -42.53 2.92 -45.81
N THR A 13 -42.92 1.70 -46.18
CA THR A 13 -43.11 0.59 -45.24
C THR A 13 -41.77 0.07 -44.79
N MET A 14 -41.32 0.49 -43.60
CA MET A 14 -40.13 -0.09 -42.94
C MET A 14 -40.46 -1.50 -42.47
N THR A 15 -39.70 -2.48 -42.90
CA THR A 15 -39.85 -3.88 -42.45
C THR A 15 -39.35 -4.01 -41.01
N ARG A 16 -39.96 -4.93 -40.24
CA ARG A 16 -39.59 -5.23 -38.82
C ARG A 16 -38.07 -5.44 -38.65
N ARG A 17 -37.39 -5.92 -39.65
CA ARG A 17 -35.92 -6.14 -39.69
C ARG A 17 -35.11 -4.85 -39.69
N THR A 18 -35.60 -3.85 -40.41
CA THR A 18 -34.92 -2.50 -40.52
C THR A 18 -35.10 -1.71 -39.22
N VAL A 19 -36.24 -1.86 -38.52
CA VAL A 19 -36.52 -1.23 -37.24
C VAL A 19 -35.69 -1.87 -36.12
N LEU A 20 -35.49 -3.19 -36.15
CA LEU A 20 -34.64 -3.90 -35.16
C LEU A 20 -33.14 -3.60 -35.36
N GLN A 21 -32.67 -3.42 -36.58
CA GLN A 21 -31.29 -3.04 -36.86
C GLN A 21 -31.01 -1.57 -36.51
N ALA A 22 -31.96 -0.66 -36.70
CA ALA A 22 -31.83 0.74 -36.25
C ALA A 22 -31.90 0.87 -34.71
N ALA A 23 -32.68 0.05 -34.03
CA ALA A 23 -32.76 0.02 -32.58
C ALA A 23 -31.49 -0.58 -31.93
N ALA A 24 -30.86 -1.58 -32.57
CA ALA A 24 -29.60 -2.18 -32.08
C ALA A 24 -28.40 -1.23 -32.25
N GLY A 25 -28.39 -0.42 -33.34
CA GLY A 25 -27.31 0.55 -33.57
C GLY A 25 -27.39 1.80 -32.69
N ALA A 26 -28.58 2.21 -32.27
CA ALA A 26 -28.80 3.40 -31.43
C ALA A 26 -28.58 3.10 -29.91
N ALA A 27 -28.74 1.83 -29.49
CA ALA A 27 -28.57 1.44 -28.08
C ALA A 27 -27.10 1.38 -27.65
N THR A 28 -26.14 1.25 -28.60
CA THR A 28 -24.72 1.12 -28.26
C THR A 28 -23.95 2.43 -28.16
N ALA A 29 -24.45 3.53 -28.70
CA ALA A 29 -23.71 4.80 -28.73
C ALA A 29 -24.28 5.91 -27.83
N GLY A 30 -25.53 5.82 -27.38
CA GLY A 30 -26.20 6.91 -26.68
C GLY A 30 -26.46 6.70 -25.18
N ALA A 31 -26.35 5.47 -24.68
CA ALA A 31 -26.72 5.13 -23.30
C ALA A 31 -25.58 5.20 -22.28
N THR A 32 -24.33 5.34 -22.74
CA THR A 32 -23.15 5.29 -21.86
C THR A 32 -22.81 6.61 -21.17
N SER A 33 -23.46 7.72 -21.55
CA SER A 33 -23.08 9.05 -21.03
C SER A 33 -23.98 9.63 -19.93
N LEU A 34 -25.06 8.95 -19.50
CA LEU A 34 -26.07 9.57 -18.65
C LEU A 34 -26.28 8.94 -17.26
N ILE A 35 -25.63 7.81 -16.93
CA ILE A 35 -25.74 7.19 -15.61
C ILE A 35 -24.34 6.87 -15.07
N PRO A 36 -23.87 7.50 -13.97
CA PRO A 36 -22.52 7.27 -13.45
C PRO A 36 -22.20 5.80 -13.08
N GLY A 37 -23.18 4.95 -12.94
CA GLY A 37 -23.00 3.50 -12.71
C GLY A 37 -22.88 2.65 -13.99
N LEU A 38 -23.24 3.20 -15.15
CA LEU A 38 -23.30 2.40 -16.38
C LEU A 38 -21.93 2.19 -17.05
N GLN A 39 -20.99 3.12 -16.88
CA GLN A 39 -19.60 2.93 -17.35
C GLN A 39 -18.91 1.78 -16.61
N ALA A 40 -19.19 1.61 -15.33
CA ALA A 40 -18.67 0.47 -14.55
C ALA A 40 -19.37 -0.86 -14.97
N ALA A 41 -20.68 -0.81 -15.27
CA ALA A 41 -21.41 -1.98 -15.74
C ALA A 41 -20.96 -2.47 -17.14
N VAL A 42 -20.51 -1.55 -18.01
CA VAL A 42 -19.92 -1.92 -19.32
C VAL A 42 -18.57 -2.63 -19.14
N TYR A 43 -17.80 -2.23 -18.13
CA TYR A 43 -16.53 -2.88 -17.80
C TYR A 43 -16.72 -4.28 -17.19
N ALA A 44 -17.85 -4.53 -16.55
CA ALA A 44 -18.21 -5.81 -15.94
C ALA A 44 -19.01 -6.73 -16.89
N ALA A 45 -19.38 -6.27 -18.07
CA ALA A 45 -20.19 -7.03 -19.06
C ALA A 45 -19.36 -7.33 -20.32
N GLY A 46 -19.72 -8.38 -21.01
CA GLY A 46 -19.05 -8.78 -22.26
C GLY A 46 -17.68 -9.39 -22.03
N SER A 47 -16.71 -9.05 -22.90
CA SER A 47 -15.32 -9.56 -22.84
C SER A 47 -14.54 -9.07 -21.61
N ASP A 48 -15.01 -8.01 -20.95
CA ASP A 48 -14.35 -7.41 -19.79
C ASP A 48 -14.95 -7.86 -18.45
N LYS A 49 -15.88 -8.82 -18.46
CA LYS A 49 -16.43 -9.42 -17.24
C LYS A 49 -15.29 -10.07 -16.42
N PRO A 50 -15.24 -9.86 -15.08
CA PRO A 50 -14.33 -10.57 -14.22
C PRO A 50 -14.42 -12.09 -14.38
N GLU A 51 -13.28 -12.74 -14.52
CA GLU A 51 -13.18 -14.19 -14.67
C GLU A 51 -13.47 -14.91 -13.35
N LYS A 52 -13.23 -14.26 -12.23
CA LYS A 52 -13.46 -14.73 -10.88
C LYS A 52 -14.26 -13.70 -10.11
N GLU A 53 -15.46 -14.08 -9.65
CA GLU A 53 -16.38 -13.16 -8.96
C GLU A 53 -15.97 -12.91 -7.50
N GLU A 54 -15.57 -13.93 -6.74
CA GLU A 54 -15.12 -13.80 -5.35
C GLU A 54 -13.61 -13.71 -5.28
N VAL A 55 -13.09 -12.65 -4.64
CA VAL A 55 -11.64 -12.41 -4.49
C VAL A 55 -11.31 -12.26 -3.02
N ARG A 56 -10.54 -13.20 -2.49
CA ARG A 56 -10.07 -13.19 -1.11
C ARG A 56 -8.81 -12.36 -0.98
N ILE A 57 -8.89 -11.25 -0.23
CA ILE A 57 -7.77 -10.31 -0.03
C ILE A 57 -7.33 -10.36 1.43
N GLY A 58 -6.12 -10.86 1.67
CA GLY A 58 -5.52 -10.91 2.99
C GLY A 58 -5.14 -9.51 3.50
N PHE A 59 -5.29 -9.27 4.80
CA PHE A 59 -4.80 -8.05 5.44
C PHE A 59 -4.35 -8.31 6.87
N ILE A 60 -3.40 -7.52 7.33
CA ILE A 60 -2.98 -7.46 8.73
C ILE A 60 -3.72 -6.29 9.41
N PRO A 61 -4.09 -6.41 10.71
CA PRO A 61 -4.74 -5.36 11.49
C PRO A 61 -3.87 -4.10 11.62
N LEU A 62 -3.96 -3.23 10.63
CA LEU A 62 -3.24 -1.96 10.50
C LEU A 62 -4.18 -0.94 9.85
N THR A 63 -4.00 0.34 10.12
CA THR A 63 -4.83 1.41 9.54
C THR A 63 -4.79 1.39 8.01
N ASP A 64 -3.66 1.01 7.44
CA ASP A 64 -3.45 0.98 5.99
C ASP A 64 -4.18 -0.15 5.23
N CYS A 65 -4.90 -1.05 5.93
CA CYS A 65 -5.84 -1.98 5.30
C CYS A 65 -7.13 -1.29 4.80
N ALA A 66 -7.31 -0.02 5.14
CA ALA A 66 -8.56 0.70 4.97
C ALA A 66 -9.11 0.69 3.54
N SER A 67 -8.29 0.89 2.52
CA SER A 67 -8.78 0.89 1.12
C SER A 67 -9.40 -0.45 0.71
N VAL A 68 -8.80 -1.56 1.14
CA VAL A 68 -9.32 -2.90 0.85
C VAL A 68 -10.62 -3.17 1.62
N VAL A 69 -10.65 -2.83 2.91
CA VAL A 69 -11.85 -3.02 3.76
C VAL A 69 -12.99 -2.16 3.26
N MET A 70 -12.74 -0.87 3.01
CA MET A 70 -13.80 0.06 2.58
C MET A 70 -14.31 -0.25 1.18
N ALA A 71 -13.49 -0.80 0.28
CA ALA A 71 -13.96 -1.26 -1.03
C ALA A 71 -15.08 -2.30 -0.91
N SER A 72 -14.97 -3.23 0.05
CA SER A 72 -16.00 -4.23 0.34
C SER A 72 -17.18 -3.64 1.13
N VAL A 73 -16.90 -2.91 2.22
CA VAL A 73 -17.93 -2.39 3.13
C VAL A 73 -18.86 -1.40 2.44
N LEU A 74 -18.31 -0.54 1.58
CA LEU A 74 -19.10 0.45 0.81
C LEU A 74 -19.71 -0.12 -0.48
N GLY A 75 -19.39 -1.37 -0.83
CA GLY A 75 -19.93 -2.04 -2.02
C GLY A 75 -19.33 -1.55 -3.33
N PHE A 76 -18.17 -0.89 -3.32
CA PHE A 76 -17.48 -0.50 -4.54
C PHE A 76 -17.05 -1.71 -5.37
N ASP A 77 -16.73 -2.82 -4.72
CA ASP A 77 -16.42 -4.09 -5.35
C ASP A 77 -17.56 -4.61 -6.24
N LYS A 78 -18.80 -4.55 -5.74
CA LYS A 78 -20.00 -4.98 -6.48
C LYS A 78 -20.25 -4.13 -7.73
N LYS A 79 -19.92 -2.83 -7.66
CA LYS A 79 -20.02 -1.90 -8.80
C LYS A 79 -19.17 -2.38 -9.98
N TYR A 80 -18.03 -3.04 -9.71
CA TYR A 80 -17.11 -3.56 -10.72
C TYR A 80 -17.26 -5.06 -10.97
N GLY A 81 -18.34 -5.68 -10.48
CA GLY A 81 -18.68 -7.08 -10.76
C GLY A 81 -17.85 -8.11 -10.00
N VAL A 82 -17.19 -7.71 -8.92
CA VAL A 82 -16.47 -8.61 -8.02
C VAL A 82 -17.02 -8.50 -6.60
N LYS A 83 -16.72 -9.51 -5.78
CA LYS A 83 -16.99 -9.53 -4.35
C LYS A 83 -15.67 -9.69 -3.61
N ILE A 84 -15.19 -8.63 -3.00
CA ILE A 84 -13.99 -8.66 -2.16
C ILE A 84 -14.35 -9.29 -0.81
N ILE A 85 -13.58 -10.29 -0.40
CA ILE A 85 -13.66 -10.95 0.90
C ILE A 85 -12.40 -10.59 1.67
N PRO A 86 -12.41 -9.55 2.55
CA PRO A 86 -11.28 -9.23 3.39
C PRO A 86 -10.99 -10.38 4.37
N SER A 87 -9.78 -10.92 4.34
CA SER A 87 -9.33 -12.02 5.20
C SER A 87 -8.29 -11.51 6.19
N LYS A 88 -8.69 -11.46 7.47
CA LYS A 88 -7.80 -11.00 8.55
C LYS A 88 -6.74 -12.04 8.84
N GLU A 89 -5.49 -11.65 8.75
CA GLU A 89 -4.35 -12.51 8.94
C GLU A 89 -3.57 -12.16 10.21
N ALA A 90 -2.90 -13.15 10.80
CA ALA A 90 -2.20 -12.98 12.08
C ALA A 90 -0.77 -12.47 11.92
N SER A 91 -0.12 -12.74 10.78
CA SER A 91 1.29 -12.40 10.53
C SER A 91 1.59 -12.26 9.04
N TRP A 92 2.67 -11.53 8.73
CA TRP A 92 3.15 -11.41 7.35
C TRP A 92 3.67 -12.71 6.75
N ALA A 93 4.19 -13.61 7.59
CA ALA A 93 4.55 -14.96 7.15
C ALA A 93 3.31 -15.73 6.69
N GLY A 94 2.20 -15.64 7.43
CA GLY A 94 0.93 -16.24 7.04
C GLY A 94 0.38 -15.65 5.74
N VAL A 95 0.44 -14.32 5.56
CA VAL A 95 0.06 -13.66 4.30
C VAL A 95 0.91 -14.19 3.14
N ARG A 96 2.25 -14.23 3.31
CA ARG A 96 3.16 -14.78 2.31
C ARG A 96 2.78 -16.20 1.90
N ASP A 97 2.63 -17.08 2.87
CA ASP A 97 2.40 -18.50 2.62
C ASP A 97 1.05 -18.74 1.92
N LYS A 98 0.02 -18.04 2.35
CA LYS A 98 -1.31 -18.11 1.75
C LYS A 98 -1.38 -17.54 0.34
N LEU A 99 -0.62 -16.46 0.04
CA LEU A 99 -0.48 -15.96 -1.34
C LEU A 99 0.23 -16.97 -2.23
N VAL A 100 1.34 -17.55 -1.74
CA VAL A 100 2.14 -18.53 -2.50
C VAL A 100 1.33 -19.79 -2.78
N ASN A 101 0.52 -20.25 -1.81
CA ASN A 101 -0.30 -21.46 -1.91
C ASN A 101 -1.65 -21.24 -2.60
N GLY A 102 -2.04 -19.98 -2.89
CA GLY A 102 -3.31 -19.65 -3.54
C GLY A 102 -4.53 -19.69 -2.62
N GLU A 103 -4.35 -19.72 -1.29
CA GLU A 103 -5.42 -19.57 -0.31
C GLU A 103 -5.92 -18.11 -0.25
N LEU A 104 -5.06 -17.15 -0.54
CA LEU A 104 -5.37 -15.77 -0.81
C LEU A 104 -5.15 -15.47 -2.30
N ASP A 105 -6.07 -14.76 -2.90
CA ASP A 105 -5.95 -14.28 -4.27
C ASP A 105 -5.03 -13.07 -4.37
N MET A 106 -5.18 -12.16 -3.42
CA MET A 106 -4.41 -10.92 -3.28
C MET A 106 -4.19 -10.61 -1.80
N ALA A 107 -3.36 -9.63 -1.51
CA ALA A 107 -3.22 -9.09 -0.17
C ALA A 107 -2.88 -7.61 -0.16
N HIS A 108 -3.34 -6.92 0.88
CA HIS A 108 -2.70 -5.75 1.42
C HIS A 108 -1.39 -6.22 2.03
N VAL A 109 -0.26 -5.92 1.41
CA VAL A 109 1.01 -6.54 1.75
C VAL A 109 2.18 -5.53 1.73
N LEU A 110 3.22 -5.84 2.50
CA LEU A 110 4.47 -5.07 2.55
C LEU A 110 5.15 -5.05 1.17
N TYR A 111 5.52 -3.88 0.68
CA TYR A 111 6.15 -3.75 -0.63
C TYR A 111 7.40 -4.65 -0.75
N GLY A 112 8.33 -4.52 0.18
CA GLY A 112 9.57 -5.30 0.16
C GLY A 112 9.37 -6.81 0.29
N LEU A 113 8.29 -7.26 0.96
CA LEU A 113 7.96 -8.69 1.06
C LEU A 113 7.65 -9.29 -0.31
N VAL A 114 6.88 -8.58 -1.15
CA VAL A 114 6.56 -9.03 -2.51
C VAL A 114 7.84 -9.29 -3.31
N TYR A 115 8.79 -8.37 -3.24
CA TYR A 115 10.10 -8.49 -3.88
C TYR A 115 10.93 -9.62 -3.28
N GLY A 116 10.90 -9.78 -1.96
CA GLY A 116 11.58 -10.88 -1.28
C GLY A 116 11.08 -12.25 -1.72
N VAL A 117 9.76 -12.44 -1.83
CA VAL A 117 9.16 -13.69 -2.33
C VAL A 117 9.49 -13.92 -3.80
N HIS A 118 9.44 -12.88 -4.63
CA HIS A 118 9.76 -13.00 -6.06
C HIS A 118 11.20 -13.52 -6.28
N LEU A 119 12.14 -13.08 -5.47
CA LEU A 119 13.54 -13.51 -5.55
C LEU A 119 13.87 -14.73 -4.68
N GLY A 120 12.94 -15.21 -3.84
CA GLY A 120 13.17 -16.33 -2.93
C GLY A 120 14.06 -15.98 -1.74
N ILE A 121 14.03 -14.73 -1.27
CA ILE A 121 14.83 -14.29 -0.13
C ILE A 121 14.26 -14.87 1.18
N GLY A 122 15.00 -15.77 1.79
CA GLY A 122 14.64 -16.34 3.11
C GLY A 122 13.35 -17.18 3.13
N GLY A 123 12.89 -17.66 1.97
CA GLY A 123 11.64 -18.44 1.90
C GLY A 123 11.30 -18.93 0.50
N PRO A 124 10.03 -19.30 0.27
CA PRO A 124 9.60 -19.79 -1.03
C PRO A 124 9.75 -18.72 -2.11
N LYS A 125 10.11 -19.16 -3.32
CA LYS A 125 10.15 -18.31 -4.51
C LYS A 125 8.86 -18.49 -5.30
N LYS A 126 8.21 -17.38 -5.63
CA LYS A 126 7.00 -17.35 -6.47
C LYS A 126 7.04 -16.09 -7.35
N ASP A 127 6.61 -16.21 -8.60
CA ASP A 127 6.39 -15.04 -9.47
C ASP A 127 5.30 -14.16 -8.86
N MET A 128 5.66 -12.94 -8.47
CA MET A 128 4.78 -12.01 -7.75
C MET A 128 4.48 -10.77 -8.57
N ALA A 129 3.38 -10.11 -8.24
CA ALA A 129 2.96 -8.87 -8.88
C ALA A 129 2.51 -7.83 -7.86
N VAL A 130 2.86 -6.59 -8.09
CA VAL A 130 2.36 -5.38 -7.42
C VAL A 130 1.42 -4.67 -8.37
N LEU A 131 0.14 -4.61 -8.04
CA LEU A 131 -0.88 -3.99 -8.87
C LEU A 131 -0.92 -2.47 -8.69
N MET A 132 -0.79 -2.01 -7.44
CA MET A 132 -0.80 -0.60 -7.06
C MET A 132 -0.27 -0.42 -5.64
N THR A 133 0.18 0.79 -5.31
CA THR A 133 0.44 1.22 -3.94
C THR A 133 -0.87 1.55 -3.24
N LEU A 134 -1.05 1.13 -1.98
CA LEU A 134 -2.29 1.35 -1.22
C LEU A 134 -2.25 2.62 -0.38
N ASN A 135 -1.07 2.97 0.14
CA ASN A 135 -0.88 4.18 0.93
C ASN A 135 0.57 4.66 0.88
N ASN A 136 0.74 5.95 1.12
CA ASN A 136 2.03 6.56 1.44
C ASN A 136 2.08 6.87 2.94
N ASN A 137 3.29 6.82 3.54
CA ASN A 137 3.54 7.19 4.94
C ASN A 137 2.75 6.33 5.95
N GLY A 138 2.59 6.79 7.18
CA GLY A 138 1.71 6.16 8.17
C GLY A 138 2.37 5.09 9.02
N GLN A 139 3.67 5.23 9.30
CA GLN A 139 4.41 4.41 10.22
C GLN A 139 5.25 5.29 11.15
N ALA A 140 5.75 4.68 12.22
CA ALA A 140 6.68 5.33 13.13
C ALA A 140 7.68 4.32 13.69
N ILE A 141 8.83 4.84 14.12
CA ILE A 141 9.75 4.13 14.99
C ILE A 141 9.47 4.60 16.41
N THR A 142 9.07 3.66 17.23
CA THR A 142 8.69 3.86 18.64
C THR A 142 9.76 3.24 19.52
N LEU A 143 10.33 4.04 20.42
CA LEU A 143 11.22 3.57 21.48
C LEU A 143 10.41 3.29 22.76
N SER A 144 10.86 2.35 23.59
CA SER A 144 10.23 2.11 24.88
C SER A 144 10.36 3.33 25.80
N LYS A 145 9.36 3.54 26.65
CA LYS A 145 9.42 4.60 27.65
C LYS A 145 10.64 4.44 28.56
N LYS A 146 11.01 3.20 28.91
CA LYS A 146 12.22 2.88 29.67
C LYS A 146 13.47 3.44 28.99
N LEU A 147 13.64 3.17 27.69
CA LEU A 147 14.80 3.66 26.93
C LEU A 147 14.78 5.19 26.80
N ALA A 148 13.59 5.79 26.70
CA ALA A 148 13.44 7.23 26.71
C ALA A 148 13.83 7.87 28.06
N ASP A 149 13.54 7.20 29.18
CA ASP A 149 13.95 7.64 30.52
C ASP A 149 15.47 7.51 30.72
N GLU A 150 16.16 6.64 29.97
CA GLU A 150 17.62 6.57 29.88
C GLU A 150 18.21 7.68 28.97
N GLY A 151 17.35 8.51 28.34
CA GLY A 151 17.73 9.66 27.54
C GLY A 151 17.62 9.47 26.03
N ALA A 152 17.23 8.32 25.51
CA ALA A 152 17.06 8.05 24.09
C ALA A 152 15.64 8.40 23.61
N VAL A 153 15.48 9.60 23.04
CA VAL A 153 14.18 10.13 22.56
C VAL A 153 14.11 10.32 21.05
N ASP A 154 15.26 10.25 20.39
CA ASP A 154 15.45 10.36 18.94
C ASP A 154 16.69 9.56 18.49
N GLY A 155 17.01 9.58 17.20
CA GLY A 155 18.14 8.82 16.67
C GLY A 155 19.50 9.26 17.24
N ALA A 156 19.71 10.57 17.38
CA ALA A 156 20.99 11.09 17.87
C ALA A 156 21.22 10.77 19.35
N SER A 157 20.18 10.89 20.18
CA SER A 157 20.24 10.53 21.59
C SER A 157 20.32 9.00 21.78
N LEU A 158 19.62 8.23 20.96
CA LEU A 158 19.75 6.76 20.96
C LEU A 158 21.18 6.32 20.70
N ALA A 159 21.85 6.89 19.68
CA ALA A 159 23.24 6.58 19.38
C ALA A 159 24.18 6.88 20.54
N LYS A 160 23.96 7.97 21.27
CA LYS A 160 24.72 8.32 22.50
C LYS A 160 24.51 7.33 23.63
N VAL A 161 23.25 6.96 23.90
CA VAL A 161 22.91 5.97 24.95
C VAL A 161 23.54 4.62 24.62
N MET A 162 23.40 4.13 23.38
CA MET A 162 23.99 2.86 22.96
C MET A 162 25.52 2.85 22.99
N ALA A 163 26.16 4.00 22.80
CA ALA A 163 27.62 4.12 22.90
C ALA A 163 28.10 4.14 24.37
N SER A 164 27.32 4.70 25.29
CA SER A 164 27.67 4.83 26.71
C SER A 164 27.35 3.58 27.53
N GLU A 165 26.27 2.88 27.19
CA GLU A 165 25.82 1.69 27.91
C GLU A 165 25.99 0.43 27.04
N LYS A 166 26.93 -0.42 27.40
CA LYS A 166 27.21 -1.68 26.70
C LYS A 166 26.27 -2.79 27.18
N ARG A 167 25.08 -2.83 26.59
CA ARG A 167 24.13 -3.94 26.75
C ARG A 167 23.59 -4.38 25.40
N GLU A 168 22.91 -5.50 25.33
CA GLU A 168 22.16 -5.89 24.12
C GLU A 168 20.90 -5.01 24.01
N TYR A 169 20.77 -4.32 22.87
CA TYR A 169 19.55 -3.59 22.50
C TYR A 169 18.75 -4.41 21.53
N THR A 170 17.47 -4.59 21.82
CA THR A 170 16.57 -5.37 20.98
C THR A 170 15.55 -4.47 20.30
N PHE A 171 15.52 -4.48 18.96
CA PHE A 171 14.51 -3.81 18.16
C PHE A 171 13.64 -4.81 17.42
N ALA A 172 12.38 -4.46 17.18
CA ALA A 172 11.48 -5.31 16.43
C ALA A 172 11.07 -4.69 15.10
N GLN A 173 10.95 -5.55 14.12
CA GLN A 173 10.34 -5.32 12.82
C GLN A 173 9.29 -6.40 12.55
N THR A 174 8.54 -6.29 11.47
CA THR A 174 7.37 -7.16 11.24
C THR A 174 7.62 -8.30 10.25
N PHE A 175 8.61 -8.14 9.37
CA PHE A 175 9.04 -9.15 8.40
C PHE A 175 10.43 -8.77 7.82
N PRO A 176 11.41 -9.69 7.73
CA PRO A 176 12.80 -9.37 7.42
C PRO A 176 13.03 -8.63 6.10
N THR A 177 12.28 -8.95 5.04
CA THR A 177 12.37 -8.24 3.73
C THR A 177 11.36 -7.10 3.60
N GLY A 178 10.53 -6.87 4.63
CA GLY A 178 9.42 -5.93 4.59
C GLY A 178 9.82 -4.47 4.79
N THR A 179 8.86 -3.57 4.54
CA THR A 179 9.04 -2.12 4.65
C THR A 179 9.51 -1.69 6.05
N HIS A 180 8.90 -2.23 7.11
CA HIS A 180 9.24 -1.86 8.50
C HIS A 180 10.70 -2.19 8.87
N ALA A 181 11.23 -3.32 8.38
CA ALA A 181 12.63 -3.67 8.56
C ALA A 181 13.54 -2.67 7.84
N MET A 182 13.21 -2.31 6.59
CA MET A 182 14.03 -1.39 5.81
C MET A 182 14.01 0.03 6.41
N TRP A 183 12.88 0.50 6.92
CA TRP A 183 12.80 1.80 7.61
C TRP A 183 13.60 1.80 8.91
N LEU A 184 13.48 0.76 9.73
CA LEU A 184 14.23 0.62 10.97
C LEU A 184 15.73 0.60 10.72
N TYR A 185 16.18 -0.22 9.77
CA TYR A 185 17.60 -0.35 9.44
C TYR A 185 18.17 0.94 8.85
N TYR A 186 17.41 1.60 7.98
CA TYR A 186 17.82 2.86 7.38
C TYR A 186 17.99 3.95 8.43
N TRP A 187 17.00 4.07 9.33
CA TRP A 187 17.04 5.07 10.41
C TRP A 187 18.19 4.82 11.39
N LEU A 188 18.37 3.61 11.88
CA LEU A 188 19.50 3.26 12.74
C LEU A 188 20.85 3.60 12.06
N ALA A 189 21.00 3.21 10.80
CA ALA A 189 22.20 3.49 10.03
C ALA A 189 22.43 4.99 9.79
N SER A 190 21.39 5.79 9.66
CA SER A 190 21.49 7.24 9.47
C SER A 190 22.14 7.97 10.65
N VAL A 191 22.11 7.34 11.84
CA VAL A 191 22.77 7.84 13.05
C VAL A 191 24.01 7.03 13.46
N GLY A 192 24.52 6.20 12.54
CA GLY A 192 25.76 5.45 12.73
C GLY A 192 25.62 4.11 13.43
N ILE A 193 24.40 3.67 13.78
CA ILE A 193 24.15 2.35 14.41
C ILE A 193 24.02 1.30 13.28
N ASN A 194 24.84 0.24 13.32
CA ASN A 194 24.69 -0.88 12.41
C ASN A 194 23.66 -1.88 12.95
N PRO A 195 22.46 -2.00 12.35
CA PRO A 195 21.40 -2.87 12.86
C PRO A 195 21.76 -4.36 12.87
N MET A 196 22.78 -4.77 12.08
CA MET A 196 23.21 -6.17 12.00
C MET A 196 24.35 -6.51 13.00
N LYS A 197 24.96 -5.50 13.61
CA LYS A 197 26.12 -5.68 14.52
C LYS A 197 25.89 -5.12 15.92
N ASP A 198 25.24 -3.95 15.99
CA ASP A 198 25.11 -3.16 17.21
C ASP A 198 23.79 -3.42 17.93
N ALA A 199 22.85 -4.15 17.30
CA ALA A 199 21.55 -4.43 17.85
C ALA A 199 21.10 -5.85 17.50
N LYS A 200 20.22 -6.40 18.33
CA LYS A 200 19.44 -7.59 18.02
C LYS A 200 18.12 -7.18 17.39
N VAL A 201 17.82 -7.71 16.22
CA VAL A 201 16.55 -7.44 15.56
C VAL A 201 15.68 -8.69 15.51
N ILE A 202 14.46 -8.57 16.03
CA ILE A 202 13.48 -9.65 16.09
C ILE A 202 12.27 -9.37 15.22
N THR A 203 11.55 -10.43 14.87
CA THR A 203 10.31 -10.33 14.09
C THR A 203 9.12 -10.49 15.03
N VAL A 204 8.24 -9.48 15.05
CA VAL A 204 7.01 -9.48 15.87
C VAL A 204 5.82 -9.07 15.00
N PRO A 205 4.70 -9.81 15.01
CA PRO A 205 3.48 -9.40 14.32
C PRO A 205 2.94 -8.06 14.83
N PRO A 206 2.42 -7.17 13.97
CA PRO A 206 1.98 -5.84 14.34
C PRO A 206 1.05 -5.77 15.58
N PRO A 207 0.00 -6.59 15.70
CA PRO A 207 -0.88 -6.53 16.89
C PRO A 207 -0.21 -6.93 18.20
N GLN A 208 0.96 -7.54 18.15
CA GLN A 208 1.70 -7.99 19.33
C GLN A 208 2.79 -7.01 19.78
N MET A 209 3.09 -5.96 18.99
CA MET A 209 4.18 -5.02 19.26
C MET A 209 4.03 -4.35 20.63
N VAL A 210 2.85 -3.78 20.90
CA VAL A 210 2.57 -3.04 22.15
C VAL A 210 2.70 -3.95 23.37
N ALA A 211 2.14 -5.16 23.31
CA ALA A 211 2.22 -6.14 24.42
C ALA A 211 3.67 -6.56 24.70
N ASN A 212 4.46 -6.83 23.66
CA ASN A 212 5.86 -7.20 23.82
C ASN A 212 6.72 -6.06 24.37
N MET A 213 6.48 -4.82 23.93
CA MET A 213 7.17 -3.65 24.51
C MET A 213 6.79 -3.46 25.99
N ARG A 214 5.50 -3.61 26.34
CA ARG A 214 5.00 -3.48 27.73
C ARG A 214 5.72 -4.40 28.72
N VAL A 215 6.03 -5.63 28.30
CA VAL A 215 6.73 -6.60 29.15
C VAL A 215 8.26 -6.54 29.02
N GLY A 216 8.79 -5.56 28.27
CA GLY A 216 10.23 -5.31 28.17
C GLY A 216 10.98 -6.25 27.22
N ASN A 217 10.30 -6.92 26.29
CA ASN A 217 10.94 -7.82 25.33
C ASN A 217 11.72 -7.08 24.23
N MET A 218 11.57 -5.75 24.14
CA MET A 218 12.25 -4.92 23.14
C MET A 218 12.42 -3.47 23.62
N ASP A 219 13.45 -2.82 23.10
CA ASP A 219 13.78 -1.42 23.34
C ASP A 219 13.06 -0.47 22.35
N GLY A 220 12.67 -0.97 21.20
CA GLY A 220 11.96 -0.20 20.19
C GLY A 220 11.47 -1.05 19.04
N TYR A 221 10.65 -0.46 18.16
CA TYR A 221 10.15 -1.13 16.98
C TYR A 221 9.77 -0.15 15.85
N CYS A 222 9.74 -0.67 14.63
CA CYS A 222 9.09 -0.02 13.49
C CYS A 222 7.85 -0.82 13.10
N VAL A 223 6.70 -0.16 13.01
CA VAL A 223 5.42 -0.77 12.65
C VAL A 223 4.48 0.27 12.04
N GLY A 224 3.50 -0.20 11.25
CA GLY A 224 2.40 0.63 10.75
C GLY A 224 1.43 1.05 11.86
N GLU A 225 0.76 2.20 11.66
CA GLU A 225 -0.27 2.65 12.58
C GLU A 225 -1.46 1.67 12.60
N PRO A 226 -2.16 1.52 13.75
CA PRO A 226 -2.12 2.42 14.91
C PRO A 226 -1.16 2.00 16.03
N TRP A 227 -0.30 1.01 15.84
CA TRP A 227 0.44 0.38 16.93
C TRP A 227 1.58 1.26 17.49
N GLY A 228 2.11 2.21 16.68
CA GLY A 228 2.99 3.25 17.17
C GLY A 228 2.25 4.19 18.12
N HIS A 229 1.14 4.74 17.68
CA HIS A 229 0.33 5.65 18.50
C HIS A 229 -0.27 4.96 19.74
N ARG A 230 -0.67 3.69 19.62
CA ARG A 230 -1.19 2.93 20.76
C ARG A 230 -0.18 2.83 21.90
N ALA A 231 1.10 2.62 21.63
CA ALA A 231 2.13 2.62 22.67
C ALA A 231 2.28 3.97 23.36
N ILE A 232 2.07 5.08 22.62
CA ILE A 232 2.09 6.44 23.18
C ILE A 232 0.89 6.65 24.12
N VAL A 233 -0.31 6.28 23.67
CA VAL A 233 -1.55 6.39 24.46
C VAL A 233 -1.46 5.54 25.73
N ASP A 234 -0.88 4.35 25.64
CA ASP A 234 -0.68 3.45 26.78
C ASP A 234 0.48 3.88 27.72
N GLY A 235 1.19 4.97 27.41
CA GLY A 235 2.29 5.52 28.21
C GLY A 235 3.54 4.64 28.26
N ILE A 236 3.71 3.71 27.33
CA ILE A 236 4.83 2.74 27.32
C ILE A 236 5.85 3.00 26.21
N GLY A 237 5.56 3.91 25.30
CA GLY A 237 6.41 4.21 24.16
C GLY A 237 6.54 5.70 23.88
N VAL A 238 7.56 6.03 23.10
CA VAL A 238 7.88 7.38 22.62
C VAL A 238 8.08 7.32 21.11
N THR A 239 7.43 8.21 20.36
CA THR A 239 7.68 8.35 18.92
C THR A 239 9.03 9.01 18.72
N ALA A 240 10.05 8.28 18.28
CA ALA A 240 11.39 8.79 18.00
C ALA A 240 11.46 9.48 16.64
N VAL A 241 10.77 8.92 15.65
CA VAL A 241 10.70 9.46 14.28
C VAL A 241 9.48 8.89 13.57
N THR A 242 8.85 9.67 12.71
CA THR A 242 7.86 9.15 11.76
C THR A 242 8.56 8.71 10.47
N THR A 243 7.99 7.78 9.73
CA THR A 243 8.65 7.29 8.52
C THR A 243 8.63 8.31 7.38
N GLN A 244 7.67 9.24 7.37
CA GLN A 244 7.68 10.37 6.44
C GLN A 244 8.82 11.38 6.70
N ASP A 245 9.40 11.39 7.92
CA ASP A 245 10.63 12.14 8.21
C ASP A 245 11.87 11.40 7.65
N ILE A 246 11.79 10.07 7.51
CA ILE A 246 12.84 9.25 6.87
C ILE A 246 12.80 9.43 5.35
N TRP A 247 11.63 9.33 4.78
CA TRP A 247 11.37 9.52 3.34
C TRP A 247 9.95 10.04 3.14
N LYS A 248 9.82 11.30 2.80
CA LYS A 248 8.53 11.94 2.53
C LYS A 248 7.82 11.24 1.36
N ASP A 249 6.54 10.92 1.54
CA ASP A 249 5.68 10.24 0.57
C ASP A 249 6.22 8.87 0.12
N HIS A 250 6.92 8.18 1.04
CA HIS A 250 7.40 6.84 0.77
C HIS A 250 6.26 5.85 0.49
N PRO A 251 6.48 4.85 -0.38
CA PRO A 251 5.52 3.78 -0.58
C PRO A 251 5.49 2.88 0.66
N GLU A 252 4.32 2.32 0.95
CA GLU A 252 4.20 1.46 2.13
C GLU A 252 3.57 0.11 1.80
N LYS A 253 2.24 0.03 1.80
CA LYS A 253 1.53 -1.18 1.41
C LYS A 253 1.19 -1.16 -0.06
N VAL A 254 1.14 -2.35 -0.61
CA VAL A 254 0.71 -2.57 -1.99
C VAL A 254 -0.43 -3.57 -2.06
N LEU A 255 -1.24 -3.48 -3.09
CA LEU A 255 -2.11 -4.55 -3.51
C LEU A 255 -1.24 -5.57 -4.27
N GLY A 256 -0.82 -6.60 -3.55
CA GLY A 256 0.06 -7.64 -4.06
C GLY A 256 -0.71 -8.91 -4.42
N THR A 257 -0.23 -9.62 -5.43
CA THR A 257 -0.74 -10.91 -5.87
C THR A 257 0.37 -11.72 -6.53
N THR A 258 0.04 -12.87 -7.13
CA THR A 258 0.99 -13.63 -7.95
C THR A 258 0.93 -13.21 -9.42
N GLY A 259 2.05 -13.34 -10.14
CA GLY A 259 2.07 -13.13 -11.60
C GLY A 259 1.13 -14.09 -12.34
N GLU A 260 0.95 -15.31 -11.81
CA GLU A 260 -0.02 -16.29 -12.31
C GLU A 260 -1.45 -15.76 -12.23
N PHE A 261 -1.84 -15.14 -11.09
CA PHE A 261 -3.17 -14.58 -10.93
C PHE A 261 -3.47 -13.50 -11.96
N VAL A 262 -2.53 -12.58 -12.17
CA VAL A 262 -2.70 -11.48 -13.15
C VAL A 262 -2.87 -12.02 -14.57
N LYS A 263 -2.10 -13.04 -14.94
CA LYS A 263 -2.20 -13.67 -16.26
C LYS A 263 -3.52 -14.44 -16.47
N LYS A 264 -3.99 -15.11 -15.40
CA LYS A 264 -5.18 -15.96 -15.47
C LYS A 264 -6.48 -15.17 -15.32
N TYR A 265 -6.47 -14.09 -14.56
CA TYR A 265 -7.65 -13.30 -14.17
C TYR A 265 -7.45 -11.79 -14.40
N PRO A 266 -7.09 -11.33 -15.61
CA PRO A 266 -6.74 -9.94 -15.86
C PRO A 266 -7.92 -8.97 -15.66
N ASN A 267 -9.15 -9.36 -16.00
CA ASN A 267 -10.33 -8.51 -15.79
C ASN A 267 -10.70 -8.43 -14.31
N THR A 268 -10.57 -9.55 -13.58
CA THR A 268 -10.74 -9.57 -12.12
C THR A 268 -9.72 -8.66 -11.43
N ALA A 269 -8.45 -8.71 -11.85
CA ALA A 269 -7.41 -7.82 -11.30
C ALA A 269 -7.77 -6.34 -11.52
N ARG A 270 -8.20 -5.96 -12.74
CA ARG A 270 -8.66 -4.60 -13.05
C ARG A 270 -9.86 -4.19 -12.19
N ALA A 271 -10.87 -5.05 -12.07
CA ALA A 271 -12.07 -4.77 -11.29
C ALA A 271 -11.76 -4.52 -9.80
N VAL A 272 -10.89 -5.34 -9.21
CA VAL A 272 -10.43 -5.15 -7.82
C VAL A 272 -9.64 -3.85 -7.68
N MET A 273 -8.71 -3.56 -8.60
CA MET A 273 -7.97 -2.30 -8.59
C MET A 273 -8.91 -1.09 -8.64
N MET A 274 -9.93 -1.10 -9.51
CA MET A 274 -10.91 -0.02 -9.61
C MET A 274 -11.70 0.16 -8.30
N ALA A 275 -12.13 -0.93 -7.67
CA ALA A 275 -12.85 -0.90 -6.40
C ALA A 275 -12.01 -0.32 -5.26
N VAL A 276 -10.75 -0.74 -5.17
CA VAL A 276 -9.80 -0.28 -4.15
C VAL A 276 -9.39 1.18 -4.38
N LEU A 277 -9.18 1.59 -5.63
CA LEU A 277 -8.93 3.00 -5.98
C LEU A 277 -10.10 3.91 -5.63
N GLU A 278 -11.34 3.49 -5.92
CA GLU A 278 -12.53 4.26 -5.55
C GLU A 278 -12.65 4.40 -4.03
N ALA A 279 -12.34 3.34 -3.28
CA ALA A 279 -12.28 3.40 -1.82
C ALA A 279 -11.18 4.37 -1.34
N SER A 280 -10.00 4.35 -1.95
CA SER A 280 -8.91 5.27 -1.65
C SER A 280 -9.29 6.73 -1.90
N GLN A 281 -9.94 7.01 -3.04
CA GLN A 281 -10.50 8.33 -3.36
C GLN A 281 -11.53 8.77 -2.31
N TRP A 282 -12.45 7.88 -1.97
CA TRP A 282 -13.48 8.16 -0.99
C TRP A 282 -12.89 8.48 0.38
N ILE A 283 -11.88 7.75 0.84
CA ILE A 283 -11.22 8.02 2.14
C ILE A 283 -10.62 9.42 2.16
N ASP A 284 -9.87 9.80 1.13
CA ASP A 284 -9.17 11.07 1.10
C ASP A 284 -10.05 12.27 0.66
N ALA A 285 -11.31 12.03 0.25
CA ALA A 285 -12.21 13.08 -0.19
C ALA A 285 -12.65 14.04 0.93
N GLY A 286 -12.49 13.69 2.20
CA GLY A 286 -12.81 14.60 3.29
C GLY A 286 -12.77 14.00 4.69
N LEU A 287 -12.83 14.90 5.68
CA LEU A 287 -12.73 14.56 7.10
C LEU A 287 -13.79 13.53 7.53
N GLN A 288 -15.03 13.70 7.12
CA GLN A 288 -16.13 12.78 7.52
C GLN A 288 -15.88 11.36 7.00
N ASN A 289 -15.34 11.23 5.80
CA ASN A 289 -15.02 9.93 5.22
C ASN A 289 -13.86 9.26 5.98
N LYS A 290 -12.83 10.01 6.33
CA LYS A 290 -11.72 9.52 7.18
C LYS A 290 -12.23 9.06 8.54
N MET A 291 -13.10 9.81 9.18
CA MET A 291 -13.69 9.41 10.46
C MET A 291 -14.56 8.16 10.33
N LYS A 292 -15.43 8.10 9.32
CA LYS A 292 -16.25 6.89 9.06
C LYS A 292 -15.37 5.67 8.75
N MET A 293 -14.30 5.85 8.00
CA MET A 293 -13.32 4.79 7.74
C MET A 293 -12.71 4.32 9.05
N ALA A 294 -12.23 5.24 9.91
CA ALA A 294 -11.62 4.90 11.18
C ALA A 294 -12.58 4.15 12.11
N ASP A 295 -13.83 4.60 12.23
CA ASP A 295 -14.88 3.91 13.00
C ASP A 295 -15.10 2.49 12.48
N THR A 296 -15.15 2.34 11.15
CA THR A 296 -15.35 1.03 10.51
C THR A 296 -14.22 0.08 10.81
N ILE A 297 -12.96 0.50 10.56
CA ILE A 297 -11.81 -0.40 10.71
C ILE A 297 -11.39 -0.62 12.16
N ALA A 298 -11.84 0.22 13.11
CA ALA A 298 -11.60 0.03 14.55
C ALA A 298 -12.25 -1.25 15.09
N ASP A 299 -13.31 -1.75 14.41
CA ASP A 299 -14.04 -2.96 14.80
C ASP A 299 -13.09 -4.19 14.94
N LYS A 300 -13.52 -5.12 15.81
CA LYS A 300 -12.80 -6.38 16.06
C LYS A 300 -12.61 -7.25 14.82
N ALA A 301 -13.47 -7.11 13.82
CA ALA A 301 -13.33 -7.81 12.54
C ALA A 301 -12.10 -7.34 11.75
N TYR A 302 -11.62 -6.11 12.00
CA TYR A 302 -10.52 -5.50 11.26
C TYR A 302 -9.30 -5.21 12.16
N VAL A 303 -9.12 -3.98 12.60
CA VAL A 303 -7.91 -3.59 13.37
C VAL A 303 -8.03 -3.98 14.83
N ASN A 304 -9.24 -3.93 15.41
CA ASN A 304 -9.49 -4.26 16.82
C ASN A 304 -8.73 -3.34 17.79
N THR A 305 -8.95 -2.04 17.68
CA THR A 305 -8.37 -1.03 18.57
C THR A 305 -9.36 0.11 18.80
N GLY A 306 -9.09 0.95 19.80
CA GLY A 306 -9.88 2.16 20.01
C GLY A 306 -9.77 3.11 18.80
N VAL A 307 -10.90 3.66 18.36
CA VAL A 307 -10.95 4.56 17.20
C VAL A 307 -10.04 5.79 17.33
N ASP A 308 -9.84 6.29 18.54
CA ASP A 308 -8.96 7.44 18.80
C ASP A 308 -7.50 7.15 18.43
N ALA A 309 -7.05 5.90 18.60
CA ALA A 309 -5.71 5.49 18.20
C ALA A 309 -5.50 5.59 16.67
N ILE A 310 -6.57 5.42 15.91
CA ILE A 310 -6.56 5.54 14.44
C ILE A 310 -6.72 7.02 14.03
N ASN A 311 -7.73 7.71 14.59
CA ASN A 311 -8.13 9.05 14.18
C ASN A 311 -7.00 10.06 14.23
N GLN A 312 -6.21 10.09 15.30
CA GLN A 312 -5.17 11.10 15.45
C GLN A 312 -4.18 11.04 14.27
N ARG A 313 -3.69 9.86 13.95
CA ARG A 313 -2.67 9.67 12.90
C ARG A 313 -3.18 9.92 11.48
N ILE A 314 -4.41 9.51 11.17
CA ILE A 314 -4.99 9.74 9.84
C ILE A 314 -5.39 11.21 9.64
N LEU A 315 -5.52 11.98 10.72
CA LEU A 315 -5.77 13.41 10.67
C LEU A 315 -4.48 14.25 10.74
N GLY A 316 -3.33 13.59 10.78
CA GLY A 316 -2.03 14.26 10.85
C GLY A 316 -1.70 14.82 12.24
N ARG A 317 -2.40 14.41 13.27
CA ARG A 317 -2.17 14.86 14.65
C ARG A 317 -1.23 13.90 15.35
N TYR A 318 -0.07 14.39 15.69
CA TYR A 318 1.00 13.61 16.28
C TYR A 318 1.32 14.04 17.69
N GLN A 319 1.77 13.10 18.50
CA GLN A 319 2.37 13.32 19.81
C GLN A 319 3.53 12.33 20.00
N ASN A 320 4.56 12.79 20.69
CA ASN A 320 5.74 11.96 20.92
C ASN A 320 5.71 11.18 22.24
N GLY A 321 4.71 11.36 23.11
CA GLY A 321 4.65 10.73 24.44
C GLY A 321 5.49 11.42 25.52
N LEU A 322 6.12 12.57 25.21
CA LEU A 322 6.94 13.38 26.11
C LEU A 322 6.44 14.85 26.17
N GLY A 323 5.16 15.08 25.85
CA GLY A 323 4.54 16.40 25.89
C GLY A 323 4.64 17.20 24.58
N LYS A 324 5.42 16.78 23.58
CA LYS A 324 5.46 17.41 22.27
C LYS A 324 4.30 16.92 21.42
N THR A 325 3.55 17.87 20.84
CA THR A 325 2.50 17.61 19.83
C THR A 325 2.78 18.44 18.58
N TRP A 326 2.37 17.93 17.41
CA TRP A 326 2.45 18.66 16.14
C TRP A 326 1.44 18.15 15.14
N ASP A 327 1.08 18.98 14.18
CA ASP A 327 0.33 18.60 12.99
C ASP A 327 1.30 18.32 11.85
N ASP A 328 1.13 17.20 11.16
CA ASP A 328 1.97 16.79 10.04
C ASP A 328 1.13 16.69 8.76
N PRO A 329 1.36 17.56 7.77
CA PRO A 329 0.67 17.50 6.50
C PRO A 329 1.05 16.27 5.66
N ASN A 330 2.18 15.61 6.00
CA ASN A 330 2.67 14.41 5.33
C ASN A 330 2.22 13.11 6.03
N HIS A 331 1.10 13.15 6.75
CA HIS A 331 0.51 11.96 7.36
C HIS A 331 0.10 10.92 6.30
N MET A 332 -0.37 9.76 6.75
CA MET A 332 -0.86 8.68 5.86
C MET A 332 -1.89 9.21 4.87
N LYS A 333 -1.70 8.87 3.60
CA LYS A 333 -2.60 9.19 2.49
C LYS A 333 -2.89 7.95 1.67
N PHE A 334 -4.12 7.85 1.18
CA PHE A 334 -4.60 6.69 0.41
C PHE A 334 -4.73 6.98 -1.09
N PHE A 335 -4.97 8.24 -1.47
CA PHE A 335 -5.15 8.64 -2.86
C PHE A 335 -4.38 9.91 -3.23
N ASN A 336 -4.59 11.02 -2.49
CA ASN A 336 -3.91 12.29 -2.70
C ASN A 336 -3.88 12.71 -4.19
N ASP A 337 -5.07 12.85 -4.80
CA ASP A 337 -5.25 13.21 -6.21
C ASP A 337 -4.51 12.28 -7.21
N GLY A 338 -4.38 11.00 -6.86
CA GLY A 338 -3.72 9.98 -7.68
C GLY A 338 -2.21 9.86 -7.45
N ALA A 339 -1.61 10.69 -6.61
CA ALA A 339 -0.17 10.68 -6.37
C ALA A 339 0.32 9.45 -5.58
N VAL A 340 -0.57 8.75 -4.86
CA VAL A 340 -0.23 7.62 -3.98
C VAL A 340 -0.10 6.30 -4.74
N ASN A 341 -1.05 6.02 -5.65
CA ASN A 341 -1.34 4.63 -6.03
C ASN A 341 -0.50 4.10 -7.18
N TYR A 342 0.24 4.96 -7.87
CA TYR A 342 1.09 4.54 -8.97
C TYR A 342 2.25 3.66 -8.47
N PRO A 343 2.43 2.43 -9.00
CA PRO A 343 3.49 1.54 -8.56
C PRO A 343 4.82 1.88 -9.25
N TYR A 344 5.50 2.94 -8.79
CA TYR A 344 6.78 3.37 -9.37
C TYR A 344 7.82 2.24 -9.37
N LEU A 345 8.51 2.06 -10.48
CA LEU A 345 9.61 1.09 -10.57
C LEU A 345 10.76 1.45 -9.61
N SER A 346 11.04 2.76 -9.48
CA SER A 346 12.05 3.24 -8.54
C SER A 346 11.76 2.85 -7.09
N ASP A 347 10.48 2.78 -6.69
CA ASP A 347 10.10 2.39 -5.33
C ASP A 347 10.47 0.92 -5.05
N GLY A 348 10.12 0.02 -5.96
CA GLY A 348 10.50 -1.38 -5.86
C GLY A 348 12.00 -1.61 -5.91
N MET A 349 12.70 -0.91 -6.81
CA MET A 349 14.17 -0.96 -6.89
C MET A 349 14.84 -0.50 -5.59
N TRP A 350 14.27 0.50 -4.88
CA TRP A 350 14.81 0.93 -3.60
C TRP A 350 14.83 -0.21 -2.57
N PHE A 351 13.76 -1.00 -2.47
CA PHE A 351 13.75 -2.16 -1.57
C PHE A 351 14.83 -3.17 -1.94
N LEU A 352 15.06 -3.42 -3.23
CA LEU A 352 16.14 -4.30 -3.68
C LEU A 352 17.53 -3.75 -3.27
N THR A 353 17.73 -2.43 -3.35
CA THR A 353 19.00 -1.82 -2.90
C THR A 353 19.22 -2.02 -1.41
N GLN A 354 18.15 -1.92 -0.60
CA GLN A 354 18.24 -2.18 0.83
C GLN A 354 18.40 -3.67 1.14
N HIS A 355 17.73 -4.57 0.40
CA HIS A 355 17.98 -6.01 0.54
C HIS A 355 19.45 -6.35 0.25
N LYS A 356 20.07 -5.72 -0.76
CA LYS A 356 21.49 -5.85 -1.04
C LYS A 356 22.36 -5.26 0.06
N ARG A 357 22.08 -4.03 0.49
CA ARG A 357 22.81 -3.31 1.55
C ARG A 357 22.89 -4.12 2.85
N TRP A 358 21.81 -4.82 3.21
CA TRP A 358 21.69 -5.58 4.45
C TRP A 358 21.99 -7.07 4.31
N GLY A 359 22.62 -7.48 3.19
CA GLY A 359 23.07 -8.85 2.99
C GLY A 359 21.97 -9.89 2.75
N LEU A 360 20.73 -9.44 2.54
CA LEU A 360 19.60 -10.32 2.18
C LEU A 360 19.74 -10.81 0.73
N LEU A 361 20.40 -10.06 -0.11
CA LEU A 361 20.84 -10.44 -1.46
C LEU A 361 22.37 -10.51 -1.48
N LYS A 362 22.91 -11.63 -1.95
CA LYS A 362 24.35 -11.82 -2.10
C LYS A 362 24.93 -10.95 -3.21
N ASP A 363 24.26 -10.91 -4.35
CA ASP A 363 24.69 -10.20 -5.54
C ASP A 363 23.69 -9.10 -5.91
N HIS A 364 24.10 -8.13 -6.74
CA HIS A 364 23.20 -7.16 -7.32
C HIS A 364 22.27 -7.84 -8.32
N PRO A 365 20.95 -7.72 -8.16
CA PRO A 365 20.02 -8.23 -9.16
C PRO A 365 19.95 -7.29 -10.38
N ASP A 366 19.29 -7.72 -11.45
CA ASP A 366 18.80 -6.79 -12.46
C ASP A 366 17.64 -5.97 -11.87
N TYR A 367 17.99 -4.86 -11.21
CA TYR A 367 17.04 -4.02 -10.46
C TYR A 367 15.84 -3.58 -11.29
N LEU A 368 16.11 -3.04 -12.49
CA LEU A 368 15.06 -2.53 -13.36
C LEU A 368 14.25 -3.67 -13.99
N GLY A 369 14.89 -4.75 -14.42
CA GLY A 369 14.23 -5.91 -14.98
C GLY A 369 13.30 -6.57 -13.97
N VAL A 370 13.76 -6.76 -12.73
CA VAL A 370 12.94 -7.29 -11.62
C VAL A 370 11.76 -6.36 -11.33
N ALA A 371 11.99 -5.04 -11.22
CA ALA A 371 10.92 -4.10 -10.97
C ALA A 371 9.86 -4.09 -12.09
N LYS A 372 10.26 -4.18 -13.35
CA LYS A 372 9.34 -4.29 -14.51
C LYS A 372 8.54 -5.58 -14.53
N GLN A 373 9.10 -6.67 -14.00
CA GLN A 373 8.36 -7.94 -13.89
C GLN A 373 7.29 -7.87 -12.81
N ILE A 374 7.58 -7.24 -11.69
CA ILE A 374 6.72 -7.21 -10.50
C ILE A 374 5.67 -6.11 -10.60
N ASN A 375 6.07 -4.87 -10.89
CA ASN A 375 5.17 -3.71 -10.87
C ASN A 375 4.37 -3.64 -12.15
N GLN A 376 3.05 -3.76 -12.03
CA GLN A 376 2.12 -3.81 -13.15
C GLN A 376 1.74 -2.40 -13.63
N THR A 377 2.75 -1.60 -14.02
CA THR A 377 2.55 -0.19 -14.41
C THR A 377 1.60 -0.02 -15.58
N GLU A 378 1.67 -0.88 -16.59
CA GLU A 378 0.78 -0.81 -17.75
C GLU A 378 -0.67 -1.16 -17.40
N LEU A 379 -0.89 -2.17 -16.55
CA LEU A 379 -2.20 -2.50 -16.05
C LEU A 379 -2.77 -1.35 -15.22
N TYR A 380 -1.95 -0.72 -14.36
CA TYR A 380 -2.35 0.46 -13.60
C TYR A 380 -2.75 1.62 -14.51
N LYS A 381 -1.97 1.93 -15.56
CA LYS A 381 -2.27 2.99 -16.54
C LYS A 381 -3.62 2.76 -17.24
N GLN A 382 -3.96 1.51 -17.59
CA GLN A 382 -5.27 1.15 -18.14
C GLN A 382 -6.40 1.44 -17.16
N VAL A 383 -6.26 1.02 -15.89
CA VAL A 383 -7.25 1.27 -14.83
C VAL A 383 -7.38 2.76 -14.56
N ALA A 384 -6.27 3.48 -14.42
CA ALA A 384 -6.26 4.91 -14.19
C ALA A 384 -6.95 5.70 -15.33
N SER A 385 -6.71 5.31 -16.57
CA SER A 385 -7.37 5.89 -17.75
C SER A 385 -8.90 5.68 -17.70
N ALA A 386 -9.35 4.47 -17.38
CA ALA A 386 -10.78 4.15 -17.25
C ALA A 386 -11.44 4.95 -16.11
N MET A 387 -10.72 5.24 -15.06
CA MET A 387 -11.19 6.02 -13.90
C MET A 387 -10.91 7.53 -14.01
N LYS A 388 -10.28 7.98 -15.11
CA LYS A 388 -9.87 9.38 -15.33
C LYS A 388 -8.91 9.90 -14.27
N ILE A 389 -8.03 9.03 -13.78
CA ILE A 389 -6.97 9.36 -12.82
C ILE A 389 -5.70 9.72 -13.60
N SER A 390 -5.06 10.83 -13.22
CA SER A 390 -3.78 11.21 -13.79
C SER A 390 -2.67 10.25 -13.40
N VAL A 391 -1.79 9.92 -14.32
CA VAL A 391 -0.60 9.10 -14.07
C VAL A 391 0.67 9.91 -14.26
N PRO A 392 1.77 9.58 -13.60
CA PRO A 392 3.04 10.27 -13.77
C PRO A 392 3.61 10.06 -15.18
N LYS A 393 4.42 11.02 -15.64
CA LYS A 393 5.10 10.95 -16.94
C LYS A 393 6.26 9.95 -16.96
N SER A 394 6.76 9.55 -15.80
CA SER A 394 7.90 8.65 -15.64
C SER A 394 7.56 7.56 -14.64
N ASP A 395 8.03 6.34 -14.91
CA ASP A 395 7.94 5.22 -13.98
C ASP A 395 8.98 5.31 -12.85
N LEU A 396 9.87 6.31 -12.90
CA LEU A 396 10.86 6.60 -11.86
C LEU A 396 10.54 7.93 -11.20
N ARG A 397 10.73 8.00 -9.89
CA ARG A 397 10.65 9.23 -9.10
C ARG A 397 11.91 9.43 -8.27
N SER A 398 12.20 10.67 -7.90
CA SER A 398 13.32 11.05 -7.06
C SER A 398 12.85 11.49 -5.67
N SER A 399 13.59 11.09 -4.65
CA SER A 399 13.31 11.44 -3.26
C SER A 399 14.60 11.64 -2.48
N LYS A 400 14.59 12.59 -1.54
CA LYS A 400 15.69 12.81 -0.60
C LYS A 400 15.32 12.16 0.74
N LEU A 401 16.22 11.34 1.29
CA LEU A 401 16.01 10.64 2.55
C LEU A 401 16.59 11.44 3.74
N ILE A 402 16.35 10.97 4.95
CA ILE A 402 16.71 11.64 6.22
C ILE A 402 18.19 11.98 6.34
N ASP A 403 19.07 11.18 5.78
CA ASP A 403 20.53 11.37 5.77
C ASP A 403 21.01 12.31 4.64
N GLY A 404 20.10 12.88 3.88
CA GLY A 404 20.37 13.77 2.76
C GLY A 404 20.70 13.05 1.45
N VAL A 405 20.79 11.71 1.45
CA VAL A 405 21.03 10.92 0.24
C VAL A 405 19.81 10.98 -0.66
N VAL A 406 20.04 11.18 -1.97
CA VAL A 406 18.97 11.21 -2.98
C VAL A 406 18.88 9.85 -3.65
N TRP A 407 17.67 9.30 -3.68
CA TRP A 407 17.30 8.15 -4.48
C TRP A 407 16.52 8.61 -5.72
N ASP A 408 16.99 8.29 -6.92
CA ASP A 408 16.35 8.64 -8.19
C ASP A 408 16.16 7.45 -9.15
N GLY A 409 16.53 6.25 -8.73
CA GLY A 409 16.37 5.01 -9.49
C GLY A 409 17.35 4.82 -10.64
N LYS A 410 18.31 5.73 -10.88
CA LYS A 410 19.19 5.66 -12.07
C LYS A 410 20.34 4.69 -11.94
N ASP A 411 20.96 4.63 -10.76
CA ASP A 411 22.11 3.75 -10.51
C ASP A 411 21.93 2.99 -9.18
N PRO A 412 21.08 1.96 -9.15
CA PRO A 412 20.75 1.27 -7.92
C PRO A 412 21.92 0.50 -7.30
N ALA A 413 22.85 -0.01 -8.12
CA ALA A 413 24.02 -0.72 -7.61
C ALA A 413 24.95 0.25 -6.86
N LYS A 414 25.31 1.37 -7.47
CA LYS A 414 26.13 2.42 -6.85
C LYS A 414 25.44 2.97 -5.60
N TYR A 415 24.11 3.16 -5.64
CA TYR A 415 23.35 3.60 -4.47
C TYR A 415 23.47 2.61 -3.32
N ALA A 416 23.28 1.31 -3.55
CA ALA A 416 23.40 0.28 -2.52
C ALA A 416 24.80 0.22 -1.91
N ASP A 417 25.83 0.35 -2.74
CA ASP A 417 27.24 0.28 -2.32
C ASP A 417 27.75 1.57 -1.65
N GLY A 418 27.10 2.70 -1.89
CA GLY A 418 27.53 4.02 -1.43
C GLY A 418 27.41 4.26 0.08
N PHE A 419 26.71 3.42 0.82
CA PHE A 419 26.48 3.60 2.25
C PHE A 419 27.69 3.17 3.09
N LYS A 420 28.02 4.00 4.11
CA LYS A 420 29.07 3.66 5.08
C LYS A 420 28.68 2.52 6.01
N VAL A 421 27.42 2.53 6.49
CA VAL A 421 26.85 1.49 7.35
C VAL A 421 26.11 0.48 6.48
N LYS A 422 26.67 -0.68 6.35
CA LYS A 422 26.16 -1.83 5.58
C LYS A 422 26.77 -3.14 6.11
N VAL A 423 26.31 -4.27 5.60
CA VAL A 423 26.90 -5.61 5.85
C VAL A 423 28.06 -5.87 4.90
#